data_a10c7122ca6f662467f84aa0d0d0522a
#
_entry.id   a10c7122ca6f662467f84aa0d0d0522a
#
_cell.length_a   1.000
_cell.length_b   1.000
_cell.length_c   1.000
_cell.angle_alpha   90.00
_cell.angle_beta   90.00
_cell.angle_gamma   90.00
#
_symmetry.space_group_name_H-M   'P 1'
#
loop_
_entity.id
_entity.type
_entity.pdbx_description
1 polymer ?
#
loop_
_entity_poly.entity_id
_entity_poly.type
_entity_poly.pdbx_seq_one_letter_code
_entity_poly.pdbx_strand_id
1 'polypeptide(L)'
;MASFLLLPSSLRHVSFFHPRACPLLKLRFSSTAHMAEQRTYAEAIKLLDSLQSNRAVVSSISSTPSDMNLNAIPEMLEWTRKAGYQPKDLAARGLKYIHVAGTKGKGSVSVMVENILLQYWRSKSRPEALGRIGLYTSPHLIHVRERIRIDGLPISEALFTRYFYELWDRFSLAEEGPDSETKPGYFRYLTLLAFHTFIQEGVGTAIIECGIGGEYDSTNILPQEAVTACAVTSLGIDHKGMLGETVEEIAWHKGGIMKAGVPAFSSEQIPEAQAVLEERASEKGVEFTVVERSSALEDLKLGLEGDFQKDNASLAITVAALHLKTLGVTEVTTSTELPEQFITGLETVRWPARCQYLIDGTTEWLIDGAHTLESIASTAAWFLEKHTSATAMRAPWSRNLLPPYGIASYMRNRSDPGI
;
A
#
# COMPACT_ATOMS: atom_id res chain seq x y z
N MET A 1 21.00 66.90 0.30
CA MET A 1 22.35 67.44 0.00
C MET A 1 23.08 66.44 -0.86
N ALA A 2 23.35 66.85 -2.04
CA ALA A 2 24.05 66.14 -3.09
C ALA A 2 25.57 66.12 -2.83
N SER A 3 26.26 65.12 -3.32
CA SER A 3 27.59 65.28 -3.85
C SER A 3 27.93 64.11 -4.79
N PHE A 4 28.00 64.49 -6.04
CA PHE A 4 28.65 63.81 -7.14
C PHE A 4 30.19 63.80 -6.97
N LEU A 5 30.86 62.75 -7.43
CA LEU A 5 32.22 62.94 -7.99
C LEU A 5 32.52 61.90 -9.07
N LEU A 6 33.09 62.44 -10.14
CA LEU A 6 33.32 62.01 -11.49
C LEU A 6 34.48 61.04 -11.69
N LEU A 7 34.45 60.34 -12.81
CA LEU A 7 35.42 59.49 -13.49
C LEU A 7 36.83 60.18 -13.71
N PRO A 8 37.85 59.39 -14.11
CA PRO A 8 38.25 59.54 -15.51
C PRO A 8 38.59 58.20 -16.25
N SER A 9 38.40 58.35 -17.54
CA SER A 9 38.72 57.51 -18.68
C SER A 9 40.22 57.28 -18.87
N SER A 10 40.65 56.07 -19.30
CA SER A 10 41.82 55.89 -20.16
C SER A 10 41.66 54.67 -21.07
N LEU A 11 41.56 54.97 -22.33
CA LEU A 11 41.71 54.09 -23.50
C LEU A 11 43.10 53.44 -23.49
N ARG A 12 43.23 52.14 -23.74
CA ARG A 12 44.31 51.52 -24.45
C ARG A 12 43.85 50.40 -25.37
N HIS A 13 44.22 50.52 -26.62
CA HIS A 13 44.10 49.53 -27.70
C HIS A 13 44.73 48.19 -27.30
N VAL A 14 44.09 47.09 -27.62
CA VAL A 14 44.73 45.79 -27.84
C VAL A 14 44.10 45.09 -29.04
N SER A 15 44.97 44.62 -29.88
CA SER A 15 44.90 44.05 -31.20
C SER A 15 43.92 42.84 -31.33
N PHE A 16 43.28 42.74 -32.48
CA PHE A 16 42.64 41.58 -33.02
C PHE A 16 43.61 40.40 -33.18
N PHE A 17 43.37 39.31 -32.44
CA PHE A 17 43.85 37.99 -32.80
C PHE A 17 42.68 37.13 -33.26
N HIS A 18 42.74 36.67 -34.50
CA HIS A 18 41.90 35.61 -35.06
C HIS A 18 42.20 34.29 -34.38
N PRO A 19 41.22 33.57 -33.80
CA PRO A 19 41.42 32.17 -33.50
C PRO A 19 41.08 31.34 -34.74
N ARG A 20 42.02 30.50 -35.12
CA ARG A 20 41.86 29.43 -36.10
C ARG A 20 40.72 28.50 -35.71
N ALA A 21 39.87 28.15 -36.70
CA ALA A 21 38.81 27.17 -36.58
C ALA A 21 39.40 25.80 -36.10
N CYS A 22 38.90 25.34 -34.97
CA CYS A 22 39.06 23.98 -34.50
C CYS A 22 37.95 23.11 -35.11
N PRO A 23 38.20 21.94 -35.68
CA PRO A 23 37.18 21.14 -36.34
C PRO A 23 36.21 20.56 -35.30
N LEU A 24 34.94 20.76 -35.59
CA LEU A 24 33.74 20.29 -34.97
C LEU A 24 33.83 18.85 -34.41
N LEU A 25 33.87 18.74 -33.11
CA LEU A 25 33.33 17.55 -32.44
C LEU A 25 31.81 17.63 -32.55
N LYS A 26 31.26 16.96 -33.54
CA LYS A 26 29.79 16.68 -33.59
C LYS A 26 29.47 15.71 -32.45
N LEU A 27 29.24 16.25 -31.26
CA LEU A 27 28.54 15.52 -30.22
C LEU A 27 27.14 15.17 -30.74
N ARG A 28 26.89 13.89 -30.91
CA ARG A 28 25.59 13.33 -31.24
C ARG A 28 24.65 13.58 -30.07
N PHE A 29 23.94 14.70 -30.07
CA PHE A 29 22.74 14.95 -29.26
C PHE A 29 21.51 14.38 -29.99
N SER A 30 21.49 13.06 -30.26
CA SER A 30 20.38 12.47 -30.99
C SER A 30 19.65 11.35 -30.25
N SER A 31 20.07 10.96 -29.02
CA SER A 31 19.38 9.85 -28.36
C SER A 31 18.53 10.25 -27.14
N THR A 32 18.82 11.39 -26.52
CA THR A 32 18.07 11.79 -25.32
C THR A 32 16.69 12.43 -25.63
N ALA A 33 16.55 13.10 -26.76
CA ALA A 33 15.26 13.67 -27.15
C ALA A 33 14.25 12.59 -27.61
N HIS A 34 14.73 11.52 -28.26
CA HIS A 34 13.84 10.42 -28.72
C HIS A 34 13.38 9.52 -27.59
N MET A 35 14.16 9.41 -26.50
CA MET A 35 13.74 8.66 -25.30
C MET A 35 12.78 9.47 -24.41
N ALA A 36 12.80 10.80 -24.47
CA ALA A 36 11.86 11.63 -23.72
C ALA A 36 10.43 11.59 -24.32
N GLU A 37 10.27 11.29 -25.60
CA GLU A 37 9.00 11.25 -26.30
C GLU A 37 8.17 9.98 -26.03
N GLN A 38 8.78 8.93 -25.41
CA GLN A 38 8.13 7.63 -25.14
C GLN A 38 7.82 7.38 -23.65
N ARG A 39 8.09 8.31 -22.74
CA ARG A 39 7.84 8.13 -21.30
C ARG A 39 6.39 8.41 -20.91
N THR A 40 5.49 7.57 -21.41
CA THR A 40 4.06 7.66 -21.11
C THR A 40 3.67 6.72 -19.97
N TYR A 41 2.49 6.95 -19.38
CA TYR A 41 1.89 6.03 -18.40
C TYR A 41 1.71 4.63 -19.00
N ALA A 42 1.20 4.54 -20.23
CA ALA A 42 1.00 3.26 -20.90
C ALA A 42 2.31 2.48 -21.10
N GLU A 43 3.41 3.16 -21.42
CA GLU A 43 4.72 2.52 -21.54
C GLU A 43 5.26 2.09 -20.17
N ALA A 44 5.10 2.92 -19.14
CA ALA A 44 5.47 2.56 -17.76
C ALA A 44 4.73 1.28 -17.31
N ILE A 45 3.44 1.14 -17.64
CA ILE A 45 2.67 -0.07 -17.34
C ILE A 45 3.22 -1.29 -18.09
N LYS A 46 3.52 -1.19 -19.38
CA LYS A 46 4.12 -2.30 -20.15
C LYS A 46 5.46 -2.75 -19.55
N LEU A 47 6.32 -1.81 -19.19
CA LEU A 47 7.60 -2.10 -18.56
C LEU A 47 7.38 -2.77 -17.19
N LEU A 48 6.45 -2.27 -16.38
CA LEU A 48 6.10 -2.87 -15.10
C LEU A 48 5.55 -4.29 -15.28
N ASP A 49 4.67 -4.50 -16.26
CA ASP A 49 4.09 -5.81 -16.55
C ASP A 49 5.14 -6.82 -17.03
N SER A 50 6.19 -6.36 -17.71
CA SER A 50 7.31 -7.22 -18.10
C SER A 50 8.04 -7.83 -16.89
N LEU A 51 7.98 -7.16 -15.73
CA LEU A 51 8.53 -7.67 -14.46
C LEU A 51 7.67 -8.79 -13.83
N GLN A 52 6.44 -9.03 -14.35
CA GLN A 52 5.58 -10.15 -13.92
C GLN A 52 5.99 -11.48 -14.55
N SER A 53 6.88 -11.51 -15.54
CA SER A 53 7.22 -12.66 -16.39
C SER A 53 7.80 -13.88 -15.64
N ASN A 54 7.84 -13.82 -14.33
CA ASN A 54 8.42 -14.83 -13.47
C ASN A 54 7.42 -15.83 -12.87
N ARG A 55 6.30 -16.12 -13.56
CA ARG A 55 5.49 -17.29 -13.18
C ARG A 55 6.31 -18.59 -13.28
N ALA A 56 7.24 -18.66 -14.24
CA ALA A 56 8.21 -19.76 -14.35
C ALA A 56 9.26 -19.72 -13.22
N VAL A 57 9.70 -18.53 -12.80
CA VAL A 57 10.62 -18.36 -11.65
C VAL A 57 9.87 -18.66 -10.35
N VAL A 58 8.65 -18.14 -10.15
CA VAL A 58 7.81 -18.49 -8.99
C VAL A 58 7.53 -20.00 -8.94
N SER A 59 7.32 -20.68 -10.06
CA SER A 59 7.13 -22.15 -10.07
C SER A 59 8.44 -22.93 -9.89
N SER A 60 9.59 -22.39 -10.30
CA SER A 60 10.90 -22.99 -9.99
C SER A 60 11.35 -22.72 -8.54
N ILE A 61 10.88 -21.63 -7.96
CA ILE A 61 11.03 -21.23 -6.56
C ILE A 61 10.33 -22.20 -5.60
N SER A 62 9.18 -22.76 -5.99
CA SER A 62 8.45 -23.75 -5.20
C SER A 62 9.18 -25.10 -5.05
N SER A 63 10.31 -25.29 -5.75
CA SER A 63 11.10 -26.53 -5.62
C SER A 63 12.15 -26.51 -4.50
N THR A 64 12.48 -25.32 -3.92
CA THR A 64 13.37 -25.19 -2.75
C THR A 64 12.93 -24.00 -1.86
N PRO A 65 11.90 -24.18 -1.03
CA PRO A 65 11.27 -23.06 -0.30
C PRO A 65 12.17 -22.35 0.72
N SER A 66 13.14 -23.05 1.32
CA SER A 66 13.89 -22.55 2.47
C SER A 66 14.92 -21.49 2.13
N ASP A 67 15.67 -21.63 1.04
CA ASP A 67 16.83 -20.77 0.76
C ASP A 67 16.43 -19.42 0.15
N MET A 68 15.28 -19.38 -0.55
CA MET A 68 14.82 -18.16 -1.21
C MET A 68 14.21 -17.14 -0.26
N ASN A 69 13.56 -17.61 0.80
CA ASN A 69 12.99 -16.74 1.82
C ASN A 69 14.09 -16.01 2.60
N LEU A 70 15.21 -16.67 2.90
CA LEU A 70 16.31 -16.07 3.67
C LEU A 70 16.95 -14.86 2.96
N ASN A 71 16.97 -14.85 1.64
CA ASN A 71 17.55 -13.76 0.85
C ASN A 71 16.56 -12.62 0.55
N ALA A 72 15.27 -12.81 0.81
CA ALA A 72 14.23 -11.84 0.38
C ALA A 72 14.42 -10.44 0.97
N ILE A 73 14.72 -10.35 2.27
CA ILE A 73 14.96 -9.06 2.95
C ILE A 73 16.33 -8.47 2.57
N PRO A 74 17.47 -9.22 2.60
CA PRO A 74 18.74 -8.72 2.10
C PRO A 74 18.67 -8.17 0.66
N GLU A 75 18.02 -8.88 -0.25
CA GLU A 75 17.82 -8.42 -1.63
C GLU A 75 16.93 -7.15 -1.69
N MET A 76 15.88 -7.07 -0.90
CA MET A 76 15.03 -5.88 -0.87
C MET A 76 15.79 -4.66 -0.34
N LEU A 77 16.65 -4.84 0.65
CA LEU A 77 17.54 -3.78 1.16
C LEU A 77 18.57 -3.35 0.10
N GLU A 78 19.08 -4.28 -0.69
CA GLU A 78 19.97 -3.95 -1.82
C GLU A 78 19.25 -3.15 -2.89
N TRP A 79 18.04 -3.53 -3.29
CA TRP A 79 17.20 -2.76 -4.21
C TRP A 79 16.85 -1.38 -3.65
N THR A 80 16.65 -1.26 -2.33
CA THR A 80 16.44 0.03 -1.66
C THR A 80 17.66 0.94 -1.83
N ARG A 81 18.88 0.39 -1.68
CA ARG A 81 20.13 1.14 -1.93
C ARG A 81 20.28 1.56 -3.39
N LYS A 82 20.00 0.65 -4.33
CA LYS A 82 19.99 0.96 -5.78
C LYS A 82 18.94 2.01 -6.14
N ALA A 83 17.81 2.05 -5.42
CA ALA A 83 16.82 3.12 -5.52
C ALA A 83 17.32 4.47 -4.95
N GLY A 84 18.51 4.52 -4.36
CA GLY A 84 19.11 5.74 -3.80
C GLY A 84 18.71 6.02 -2.36
N TYR A 85 18.24 5.02 -1.60
CA TYR A 85 17.84 5.15 -0.21
C TYR A 85 18.63 4.23 0.72
N GLN A 86 18.98 4.74 1.89
CA GLN A 86 19.37 3.90 3.02
C GLN A 86 18.09 3.50 3.81
N PRO A 87 18.10 2.38 4.57
CA PRO A 87 16.95 2.00 5.39
C PRO A 87 16.43 3.13 6.29
N LYS A 88 17.31 3.93 6.89
CA LYS A 88 16.96 5.10 7.72
C LYS A 88 16.19 6.18 6.95
N ASP A 89 16.37 6.28 5.64
CA ASP A 89 15.70 7.29 4.81
C ASP A 89 14.20 7.00 4.67
N LEU A 90 13.78 5.76 4.94
CA LEU A 90 12.36 5.41 5.03
C LEU A 90 11.68 6.07 6.24
N ALA A 91 12.45 6.53 7.25
CA ALA A 91 11.97 7.33 8.37
C ALA A 91 12.21 8.83 8.17
N ALA A 92 12.62 9.24 6.95
CA ALA A 92 12.96 10.63 6.66
C ALA A 92 11.79 11.58 6.92
N ARG A 93 12.09 12.80 7.38
CA ARG A 93 11.13 13.87 7.67
C ARG A 93 10.03 13.48 8.67
N GLY A 94 10.29 12.48 9.52
CA GLY A 94 9.32 12.05 10.54
C GLY A 94 8.22 11.14 10.00
N LEU A 95 8.36 10.57 8.79
CA LEU A 95 7.41 9.61 8.24
C LEU A 95 7.21 8.42 9.19
N LYS A 96 5.98 8.15 9.57
CA LYS A 96 5.56 7.06 10.45
C LYS A 96 4.70 6.05 9.71
N TYR A 97 4.75 4.81 10.15
CA TYR A 97 4.08 3.70 9.51
C TYR A 97 3.16 2.93 10.45
N ILE A 98 2.04 2.47 9.90
CA ILE A 98 1.25 1.38 10.43
C ILE A 98 1.43 0.21 9.47
N HIS A 99 1.87 -0.96 9.98
CA HIS A 99 2.17 -2.13 9.16
C HIS A 99 1.10 -3.20 9.36
N VAL A 100 0.48 -3.68 8.27
CA VAL A 100 -0.70 -4.56 8.32
C VAL A 100 -0.43 -5.86 7.58
N ALA A 101 -0.45 -6.98 8.31
CA ALA A 101 -0.41 -8.35 7.77
C ALA A 101 -1.73 -9.08 8.06
N GLY A 102 -1.88 -10.29 7.52
CA GLY A 102 -3.05 -11.13 7.73
C GLY A 102 -3.43 -11.92 6.48
N THR A 103 -4.41 -12.81 6.61
CA THR A 103 -4.95 -13.54 5.45
C THR A 103 -6.13 -12.79 4.85
N LYS A 104 -7.13 -12.47 5.64
CA LYS A 104 -8.33 -11.74 5.22
C LYS A 104 -8.44 -10.44 6.01
N GLY A 105 -9.01 -9.39 5.38
CA GLY A 105 -9.26 -8.13 6.07
C GLY A 105 -8.14 -7.09 5.98
N LYS A 106 -6.92 -7.41 5.53
CA LYS A 106 -5.80 -6.44 5.44
C LYS A 106 -6.19 -5.12 4.78
N GLY A 107 -6.68 -5.17 3.54
CA GLY A 107 -7.11 -3.97 2.80
C GLY A 107 -8.28 -3.24 3.47
N SER A 108 -9.23 -3.97 4.10
CA SER A 108 -10.34 -3.35 4.85
C SER A 108 -9.83 -2.60 6.08
N VAL A 109 -8.98 -3.21 6.90
CA VAL A 109 -8.35 -2.54 8.05
C VAL A 109 -7.54 -1.34 7.59
N SER A 110 -6.70 -1.51 6.56
CA SER A 110 -5.85 -0.43 6.04
C SER A 110 -6.65 0.78 5.57
N VAL A 111 -7.75 0.58 4.82
CA VAL A 111 -8.57 1.69 4.34
C VAL A 111 -9.45 2.30 5.44
N MET A 112 -9.89 1.51 6.43
CA MET A 112 -10.58 2.05 7.61
C MET A 112 -9.65 2.96 8.40
N VAL A 113 -8.40 2.53 8.64
CA VAL A 113 -7.37 3.37 9.28
C VAL A 113 -7.13 4.64 8.46
N GLU A 114 -6.90 4.51 7.13
CA GLU A 114 -6.73 5.66 6.24
C GLU A 114 -7.89 6.65 6.42
N ASN A 115 -9.12 6.16 6.37
CA ASN A 115 -10.30 7.03 6.40
C ASN A 115 -10.52 7.69 7.76
N ILE A 116 -10.22 7.02 8.88
CA ILE A 116 -10.21 7.62 10.22
C ILE A 116 -9.17 8.74 10.28
N LEU A 117 -7.94 8.48 9.86
CA LEU A 117 -6.86 9.47 9.89
C LEU A 117 -7.15 10.66 8.97
N LEU A 118 -7.84 10.44 7.84
CA LEU A 118 -8.29 11.50 6.94
C LEU A 118 -9.30 12.45 7.60
N GLN A 119 -10.12 12.00 8.54
CA GLN A 119 -11.02 12.91 9.28
C GLN A 119 -10.21 13.86 10.17
N TYR A 120 -9.16 13.39 10.84
CA TYR A 120 -8.23 14.24 11.58
C TYR A 120 -7.46 15.18 10.66
N TRP A 121 -6.98 14.68 9.52
CA TRP A 121 -6.25 15.48 8.53
C TRP A 121 -7.09 16.62 7.95
N ARG A 122 -8.41 16.42 7.79
CA ARG A 122 -9.36 17.43 7.30
C ARG A 122 -9.85 18.37 8.38
N SER A 123 -9.63 18.06 9.65
CA SER A 123 -10.11 18.85 10.77
C SER A 123 -9.30 20.15 10.93
N LYS A 124 -9.94 21.16 11.57
CA LYS A 124 -9.25 22.42 11.89
C LYS A 124 -8.13 22.26 12.95
N SER A 125 -8.24 21.21 13.78
CA SER A 125 -7.28 20.81 14.81
C SER A 125 -6.34 19.72 14.32
N ARG A 126 -6.03 19.69 13.02
CA ARG A 126 -5.14 18.70 12.42
C ARG A 126 -3.81 18.63 13.17
N PRO A 127 -3.40 17.44 13.64
CA PRO A 127 -2.07 17.26 14.21
C PRO A 127 -1.00 17.50 13.15
N GLU A 128 -0.04 18.39 13.41
CA GLU A 128 1.01 18.70 12.43
C GLU A 128 1.83 17.46 12.07
N ALA A 129 2.15 16.63 13.07
CA ALA A 129 2.90 15.40 12.89
C ALA A 129 2.19 14.33 12.03
N LEU A 130 0.86 14.43 11.84
CA LEU A 130 0.11 13.50 10.98
C LEU A 130 0.53 13.65 9.51
N GLY A 131 0.87 14.86 9.07
CA GLY A 131 1.29 15.13 7.70
C GLY A 131 0.24 14.75 6.65
N ARG A 132 0.67 14.48 5.43
CA ARG A 132 -0.13 13.81 4.39
C ARG A 132 -0.24 12.33 4.70
N ILE A 133 -1.30 11.68 4.23
CA ILE A 133 -1.58 10.29 4.53
C ILE A 133 -1.35 9.44 3.28
N GLY A 134 -0.43 8.47 3.38
CA GLY A 134 -0.16 7.47 2.35
C GLY A 134 -0.83 6.14 2.68
N LEU A 135 -1.25 5.42 1.64
CA LEU A 135 -1.73 4.04 1.75
C LEU A 135 -1.13 3.20 0.63
N TYR A 136 -0.51 2.07 0.99
CA TYR A 136 -0.05 1.06 0.06
C TYR A 136 -0.80 -0.25 0.29
N THR A 137 -1.46 -0.75 -0.76
CA THR A 137 -2.31 -1.96 -0.71
C THR A 137 -2.11 -2.87 -1.91
N SER A 138 -2.57 -4.13 -1.81
CA SER A 138 -2.58 -5.10 -2.90
C SER A 138 -3.69 -6.15 -2.75
N PRO A 139 -4.19 -6.69 -3.87
CA PRO A 139 -3.99 -6.24 -5.25
C PRO A 139 -4.80 -4.98 -5.59
N HIS A 140 -4.65 -4.46 -6.81
CA HIS A 140 -5.57 -3.47 -7.39
C HIS A 140 -6.73 -4.16 -8.11
N LEU A 141 -7.80 -3.43 -8.40
CA LEU A 141 -8.94 -3.93 -9.16
C LEU A 141 -8.81 -3.62 -10.66
N ILE A 142 -8.58 -2.37 -11.02
CA ILE A 142 -8.55 -1.90 -12.41
C ILE A 142 -7.19 -1.31 -12.75
N HIS A 143 -6.72 -0.35 -11.94
CA HIS A 143 -5.49 0.38 -12.23
C HIS A 143 -4.43 0.15 -11.16
N VAL A 144 -3.20 -0.14 -11.59
CA VAL A 144 -2.08 -0.40 -10.66
C VAL A 144 -1.84 0.75 -9.67
N ARG A 145 -2.14 2.01 -10.04
CA ARG A 145 -2.01 3.20 -9.17
C ARG A 145 -2.97 3.18 -7.97
N GLU A 146 -4.02 2.34 -7.99
CA GLU A 146 -4.87 2.12 -6.81
C GLU A 146 -4.09 1.59 -5.61
N ARG A 147 -2.96 0.91 -5.88
CA ARG A 147 -2.08 0.38 -4.83
C ARG A 147 -1.35 1.47 -4.05
N ILE A 148 -1.20 2.67 -4.62
CA ILE A 148 -0.48 3.79 -4.01
C ILE A 148 -1.43 4.97 -3.94
N ARG A 149 -1.87 5.31 -2.75
CA ARG A 149 -2.81 6.41 -2.51
C ARG A 149 -2.14 7.48 -1.65
N ILE A 150 -2.54 8.71 -1.86
CA ILE A 150 -2.19 9.83 -1.01
C ILE A 150 -3.45 10.65 -0.73
N ASP A 151 -3.67 10.95 0.54
CA ASP A 151 -4.81 11.74 1.04
C ASP A 151 -6.17 11.16 0.56
N GLY A 152 -6.26 9.81 0.51
CA GLY A 152 -7.48 9.07 0.16
C GLY A 152 -7.70 8.84 -1.33
N LEU A 153 -6.79 9.26 -2.22
CA LEU A 153 -6.93 9.11 -3.67
C LEU A 153 -5.74 8.36 -4.27
N PRO A 154 -5.98 7.49 -5.28
CA PRO A 154 -4.89 6.94 -6.07
C PRO A 154 -4.03 8.05 -6.67
N ILE A 155 -2.71 7.86 -6.72
CA ILE A 155 -1.83 8.84 -7.36
C ILE A 155 -2.18 9.01 -8.84
N SER A 156 -1.95 10.21 -9.39
CA SER A 156 -2.22 10.50 -10.79
C SER A 156 -1.32 9.69 -11.73
N GLU A 157 -1.75 9.51 -12.98
CA GLU A 157 -0.91 8.87 -14.01
C GLU A 157 0.41 9.61 -14.22
N ALA A 158 0.36 10.94 -14.19
CA ALA A 158 1.57 11.76 -14.32
C ALA A 158 2.54 11.52 -13.17
N LEU A 159 2.04 11.42 -11.92
CA LEU A 159 2.88 11.18 -10.75
C LEU A 159 3.45 9.75 -10.74
N PHE A 160 2.61 8.76 -11.09
CA PHE A 160 3.04 7.38 -11.26
C PHE A 160 4.16 7.28 -12.31
N THR A 161 3.94 7.86 -13.49
CA THR A 161 4.90 7.85 -14.60
C THR A 161 6.22 8.48 -14.20
N ARG A 162 6.16 9.66 -13.56
CA ARG A 162 7.35 10.37 -13.08
C ARG A 162 8.18 9.50 -12.16
N TYR A 163 7.60 9.00 -11.08
CA TYR A 163 8.33 8.24 -10.08
C TYR A 163 8.71 6.83 -10.55
N PHE A 164 7.93 6.25 -11.45
CA PHE A 164 8.30 5.01 -12.12
C PHE A 164 9.63 5.21 -12.87
N TYR A 165 9.74 6.21 -13.74
CA TYR A 165 10.95 6.41 -14.51
C TYR A 165 12.13 6.91 -13.68
N GLU A 166 11.90 7.67 -12.62
CA GLU A 166 12.97 8.03 -11.68
C GLU A 166 13.64 6.79 -11.07
N LEU A 167 12.85 5.79 -10.67
CA LEU A 167 13.39 4.52 -10.16
C LEU A 167 13.96 3.64 -11.28
N TRP A 168 13.28 3.57 -12.42
CA TRP A 168 13.75 2.79 -13.57
C TRP A 168 15.15 3.20 -14.02
N ASP A 169 15.40 4.50 -14.10
CA ASP A 169 16.69 5.05 -14.46
C ASP A 169 17.74 4.75 -13.38
N ARG A 170 17.41 4.92 -12.10
CA ARG A 170 18.34 4.60 -11.01
C ARG A 170 18.75 3.13 -11.03
N PHE A 171 17.82 2.23 -11.27
CA PHE A 171 18.13 0.81 -11.40
C PHE A 171 18.97 0.51 -12.64
N SER A 172 18.80 1.25 -13.73
CA SER A 172 19.61 1.09 -14.94
C SER A 172 21.02 1.66 -14.80
N LEU A 173 21.21 2.71 -13.98
CA LEU A 173 22.52 3.32 -13.74
C LEU A 173 23.35 2.58 -12.68
N ALA A 174 22.70 1.84 -11.79
CA ALA A 174 23.36 1.11 -10.71
C ALA A 174 24.04 -0.19 -11.18
N GLU A 175 24.10 -0.41 -12.48
CA GLU A 175 24.50 -1.67 -13.10
C GLU A 175 25.98 -1.65 -13.52
N GLU A 176 26.83 -2.25 -12.70
CA GLU A 176 28.16 -2.70 -13.11
C GLU A 176 28.25 -4.22 -12.92
N GLY A 177 28.31 -4.99 -14.02
CA GLY A 177 28.53 -6.43 -13.95
C GLY A 177 27.67 -7.24 -14.96
N PRO A 178 27.86 -8.56 -15.03
CA PRO A 178 27.14 -9.45 -15.95
C PRO A 178 25.61 -9.53 -15.70
N ASP A 179 25.12 -9.06 -14.55
CA ASP A 179 23.70 -9.03 -14.19
C ASP A 179 23.05 -7.64 -14.40
N SER A 180 23.68 -6.82 -15.23
CA SER A 180 23.35 -5.41 -15.46
C SER A 180 21.97 -5.11 -16.05
N GLU A 181 21.21 -6.12 -16.50
CA GLU A 181 19.87 -5.97 -17.08
C GLU A 181 18.72 -6.30 -16.11
N THR A 182 19.01 -6.67 -14.87
CA THR A 182 17.98 -7.10 -13.92
C THR A 182 17.31 -5.91 -13.23
N LYS A 183 16.00 -5.98 -13.10
CA LYS A 183 15.19 -5.06 -12.30
C LYS A 183 14.54 -5.85 -11.16
N PRO A 184 14.17 -5.20 -10.04
CA PRO A 184 13.42 -5.89 -9.00
C PRO A 184 12.10 -6.43 -9.56
N GLY A 185 11.69 -7.63 -9.13
CA GLY A 185 10.43 -8.22 -9.55
C GLY A 185 9.23 -7.30 -9.24
N TYR A 186 8.12 -7.52 -9.93
CA TYR A 186 6.93 -6.67 -9.95
C TYR A 186 6.49 -6.11 -8.58
N PHE A 187 6.34 -6.97 -7.57
CA PHE A 187 5.88 -6.52 -6.25
C PHE A 187 6.95 -5.71 -5.52
N ARG A 188 8.22 -6.10 -5.60
CA ARG A 188 9.35 -5.34 -5.04
C ARG A 188 9.46 -3.96 -5.68
N TYR A 189 9.29 -3.90 -7.01
CA TYR A 189 9.30 -2.62 -7.74
C TYR A 189 8.20 -1.69 -7.25
N LEU A 190 6.96 -2.19 -7.14
CA LEU A 190 5.82 -1.41 -6.66
C LEU A 190 5.99 -0.97 -5.19
N THR A 191 6.58 -1.81 -4.34
CA THR A 191 6.87 -1.45 -2.95
C THR A 191 7.88 -0.31 -2.89
N LEU A 192 8.95 -0.37 -3.68
CA LEU A 192 9.94 0.72 -3.79
C LEU A 192 9.32 1.98 -4.37
N LEU A 193 8.45 1.85 -5.37
CA LEU A 193 7.71 2.97 -5.95
C LEU A 193 6.80 3.64 -4.92
N ALA A 194 6.14 2.88 -4.05
CA ALA A 194 5.32 3.41 -2.97
C ALA A 194 6.17 4.20 -1.97
N PHE A 195 7.28 3.63 -1.49
CA PHE A 195 8.18 4.32 -0.56
C PHE A 195 8.79 5.58 -1.19
N HIS A 196 9.27 5.47 -2.44
CA HIS A 196 9.77 6.63 -3.17
C HIS A 196 8.71 7.74 -3.28
N THR A 197 7.49 7.37 -3.68
CA THR A 197 6.37 8.31 -3.77
C THR A 197 6.10 8.99 -2.43
N PHE A 198 5.99 8.24 -1.35
CA PHE A 198 5.68 8.80 -0.02
C PHE A 198 6.77 9.75 0.47
N ILE A 199 8.04 9.41 0.27
CA ILE A 199 9.18 10.28 0.62
C ILE A 199 9.16 11.56 -0.21
N GLN A 200 8.98 11.47 -1.53
CA GLN A 200 9.02 12.63 -2.42
C GLN A 200 7.82 13.55 -2.21
N GLU A 201 6.64 13.00 -1.92
CA GLU A 201 5.42 13.76 -1.69
C GLU A 201 5.28 14.30 -0.25
N GLY A 202 6.26 14.02 0.63
CA GLY A 202 6.25 14.50 2.01
C GLY A 202 5.12 13.91 2.84
N VAL A 203 4.83 12.61 2.65
CA VAL A 203 3.87 11.87 3.48
C VAL A 203 4.39 11.80 4.91
N GLY A 204 3.54 12.14 5.88
CA GLY A 204 3.87 12.06 7.32
C GLY A 204 3.44 10.75 7.96
N THR A 205 2.38 10.15 7.46
CA THR A 205 1.83 8.86 7.91
C THR A 205 1.56 7.96 6.73
N ALA A 206 2.04 6.72 6.75
CA ALA A 206 1.73 5.72 5.73
C ALA A 206 1.22 4.41 6.34
N ILE A 207 0.11 3.91 5.81
CA ILE A 207 -0.43 2.58 6.12
C ILE A 207 0.10 1.63 5.04
N ILE A 208 0.77 0.56 5.45
CA ILE A 208 1.43 -0.39 4.55
C ILE A 208 0.82 -1.77 4.74
N GLU A 209 0.13 -2.25 3.72
CA GLU A 209 -0.35 -3.63 3.64
C GLU A 209 0.73 -4.55 3.09
N CYS A 210 1.02 -5.67 3.78
CA CYS A 210 1.86 -6.74 3.26
C CYS A 210 1.23 -7.39 2.02
N GLY A 211 2.06 -7.76 1.06
CA GLY A 211 1.61 -8.52 -0.11
C GLY A 211 1.28 -9.96 0.25
N ILE A 212 2.28 -10.73 0.64
CA ILE A 212 2.15 -12.15 1.02
C ILE A 212 3.03 -12.42 2.24
N GLY A 213 2.46 -13.07 3.25
CA GLY A 213 3.19 -13.43 4.47
C GLY A 213 3.42 -12.21 5.37
N GLY A 214 4.65 -11.97 5.75
CA GLY A 214 5.10 -10.88 6.63
C GLY A 214 6.60 -10.91 6.85
N GLU A 215 7.17 -11.98 7.41
CA GLU A 215 8.59 -12.10 7.74
C GLU A 215 9.50 -11.77 6.55
N TYR A 216 9.16 -12.30 5.36
CA TYR A 216 9.95 -12.13 4.13
C TYR A 216 9.27 -11.22 3.10
N ASP A 217 8.21 -10.50 3.51
CA ASP A 217 7.53 -9.57 2.62
C ASP A 217 8.40 -8.38 2.30
N SER A 218 8.34 -7.89 1.06
CA SER A 218 9.11 -6.74 0.61
C SER A 218 8.85 -5.48 1.43
N THR A 219 7.69 -5.39 2.08
CA THR A 219 7.35 -4.26 2.96
C THR A 219 8.04 -4.34 4.33
N ASN A 220 8.58 -5.49 4.73
CA ASN A 220 9.12 -5.70 6.07
C ASN A 220 10.52 -5.09 6.32
N ILE A 221 10.98 -4.24 5.40
CA ILE A 221 12.21 -3.43 5.55
C ILE A 221 11.99 -2.12 6.31
N LEU A 222 10.78 -1.85 6.79
CA LEU A 222 10.47 -0.64 7.54
C LEU A 222 11.33 -0.54 8.80
N PRO A 223 11.99 0.63 9.05
CA PRO A 223 12.78 0.84 10.26
C PRO A 223 11.87 0.84 11.49
N GLN A 224 12.33 0.15 12.54
CA GLN A 224 11.59 -0.05 13.78
C GLN A 224 11.10 1.28 14.39
N GLU A 225 11.94 2.29 14.43
CA GLU A 225 11.66 3.61 15.01
C GLU A 225 10.60 4.41 14.23
N ALA A 226 10.32 4.00 13.01
CA ALA A 226 9.28 4.62 12.19
C ALA A 226 7.93 3.90 12.26
N VAL A 227 7.89 2.65 12.72
CA VAL A 227 6.63 1.90 12.86
C VAL A 227 5.99 2.23 14.20
N THR A 228 4.73 2.63 14.19
CA THR A 228 3.96 2.98 15.39
C THR A 228 3.06 1.86 15.87
N ALA A 229 2.61 1.01 14.97
CA ALA A 229 1.79 -0.16 15.28
C ALA A 229 1.95 -1.24 14.21
N CYS A 230 1.90 -2.51 14.62
CA CYS A 230 1.73 -3.66 13.75
C CYS A 230 0.33 -4.25 13.94
N ALA A 231 -0.35 -4.60 12.85
CA ALA A 231 -1.68 -5.21 12.88
C ALA A 231 -1.68 -6.54 12.14
N VAL A 232 -2.23 -7.58 12.77
CA VAL A 232 -2.46 -8.89 12.14
C VAL A 232 -3.95 -9.12 12.07
N THR A 233 -4.50 -9.10 10.86
CA THR A 233 -5.94 -9.36 10.63
C THR A 233 -6.21 -10.86 10.66
N SER A 234 -7.47 -11.27 10.50
CA SER A 234 -7.89 -12.67 10.53
C SER A 234 -6.99 -13.58 9.68
N LEU A 235 -6.55 -14.67 10.28
CA LEU A 235 -5.71 -15.71 9.68
C LEU A 235 -6.57 -16.87 9.16
N GLY A 236 -6.06 -17.54 8.16
CA GLY A 236 -6.63 -18.73 7.54
C GLY A 236 -5.67 -19.30 6.52
N ILE A 237 -6.00 -20.43 5.96
CA ILE A 237 -5.15 -21.13 4.98
C ILE A 237 -5.22 -20.40 3.64
N ASP A 238 -4.08 -19.83 3.21
CA ASP A 238 -3.91 -19.18 1.92
C ASP A 238 -2.42 -19.19 1.51
N HIS A 239 -2.12 -19.11 0.22
CA HIS A 239 -0.74 -19.11 -0.31
C HIS A 239 0.13 -20.30 0.18
N LYS A 240 -0.44 -21.50 0.27
CA LYS A 240 0.22 -22.70 0.81
C LYS A 240 1.62 -22.95 0.26
N GLY A 241 1.82 -22.80 -1.05
CA GLY A 241 3.12 -23.01 -1.68
C GLY A 241 4.24 -22.06 -1.22
N MET A 242 3.91 -21.00 -0.49
CA MET A 242 4.88 -19.99 -0.02
C MET A 242 4.93 -19.87 1.52
N LEU A 243 3.80 -20.10 2.19
CA LEU A 243 3.64 -19.84 3.62
C LEU A 243 3.50 -21.11 4.46
N GLY A 244 3.41 -22.29 3.81
CA GLY A 244 3.21 -23.56 4.49
C GLY A 244 1.78 -24.08 4.38
N GLU A 245 1.55 -25.27 4.91
CA GLU A 245 0.30 -26.04 4.79
C GLU A 245 -0.64 -25.83 5.98
N THR A 246 -0.11 -25.31 7.10
CA THR A 246 -0.83 -25.16 8.36
C THR A 246 -1.08 -23.68 8.70
N VAL A 247 -2.04 -23.41 9.58
CA VAL A 247 -2.32 -22.06 10.04
C VAL A 247 -1.20 -21.52 10.94
N GLU A 248 -0.50 -22.41 11.66
CA GLU A 248 0.64 -22.10 12.51
C GLU A 248 1.82 -21.56 11.68
N GLU A 249 2.17 -22.22 10.55
CA GLU A 249 3.20 -21.77 9.65
C GLU A 249 2.83 -20.40 9.05
N ILE A 250 1.57 -20.22 8.65
CA ILE A 250 1.05 -18.95 8.14
C ILE A 250 1.09 -17.86 9.22
N ALA A 251 0.72 -18.19 10.47
CA ALA A 251 0.79 -17.26 11.60
C ALA A 251 2.23 -16.84 11.89
N TRP A 252 3.19 -17.78 11.83
CA TRP A 252 4.60 -17.49 11.99
C TRP A 252 5.10 -16.46 10.99
N HIS A 253 4.78 -16.65 9.70
CA HIS A 253 5.15 -15.70 8.64
C HIS A 253 4.54 -14.33 8.88
N LYS A 254 3.25 -14.26 9.25
CA LYS A 254 2.54 -12.98 9.41
C LYS A 254 2.94 -12.26 10.69
N GLY A 255 3.22 -12.96 11.77
CA GLY A 255 3.82 -12.41 12.99
C GLY A 255 5.22 -11.79 12.76
N GLY A 256 5.83 -12.13 11.64
CA GLY A 256 7.14 -11.62 11.25
C GLY A 256 7.22 -10.10 11.10
N ILE A 257 6.10 -9.39 10.89
CA ILE A 257 6.07 -7.92 10.83
C ILE A 257 6.27 -7.23 12.18
N MET A 258 6.11 -7.96 13.28
CA MET A 258 6.31 -7.44 14.64
C MET A 258 7.74 -6.98 14.82
N LYS A 259 7.94 -5.82 15.47
CA LYS A 259 9.24 -5.18 15.68
C LYS A 259 9.42 -4.85 17.15
N ALA A 260 10.62 -5.11 17.68
CA ALA A 260 10.93 -4.87 19.10
C ALA A 260 10.47 -3.47 19.57
N GLY A 261 9.77 -3.42 20.69
CA GLY A 261 9.29 -2.15 21.27
C GLY A 261 8.16 -1.47 20.48
N VAL A 262 7.61 -2.09 19.43
CA VAL A 262 6.45 -1.57 18.70
C VAL A 262 5.23 -2.41 19.08
N PRO A 263 4.15 -1.83 19.63
CA PRO A 263 2.95 -2.58 19.96
C PRO A 263 2.34 -3.28 18.75
N ALA A 264 1.92 -4.53 18.95
CA ALA A 264 1.27 -5.34 17.92
C ALA A 264 -0.11 -5.76 18.37
N PHE A 265 -1.03 -5.76 17.42
CA PHE A 265 -2.44 -6.07 17.63
C PHE A 265 -2.89 -7.13 16.65
N SER A 266 -3.77 -8.01 17.11
CA SER A 266 -4.41 -9.02 16.25
C SER A 266 -5.91 -8.99 16.44
N SER A 267 -6.65 -9.24 15.37
CA SER A 267 -8.03 -9.71 15.52
C SER A 267 -8.00 -11.06 16.27
N GLU A 268 -9.15 -11.46 16.84
CA GLU A 268 -9.31 -12.80 17.42
C GLU A 268 -8.93 -13.87 16.38
N GLN A 269 -8.21 -14.88 16.81
CA GLN A 269 -7.70 -15.98 15.98
C GLN A 269 -8.14 -17.32 16.55
N ILE A 270 -8.06 -18.38 15.76
CA ILE A 270 -8.14 -19.74 16.30
C ILE A 270 -6.96 -19.99 17.23
N PRO A 271 -7.11 -20.86 18.27
CA PRO A 271 -6.10 -21.02 19.32
C PRO A 271 -4.70 -21.33 18.80
N GLU A 272 -4.58 -22.16 17.76
CA GLU A 272 -3.31 -22.60 17.20
C GLU A 272 -2.56 -21.40 16.55
N ALA A 273 -3.27 -20.55 15.83
CA ALA A 273 -2.69 -19.35 15.22
C ALA A 273 -2.35 -18.29 16.26
N GLN A 274 -3.20 -18.12 17.28
CA GLN A 274 -2.96 -17.16 18.36
C GLN A 274 -1.72 -17.52 19.16
N ALA A 275 -1.54 -18.80 19.54
CA ALA A 275 -0.37 -19.25 20.27
C ALA A 275 0.94 -18.93 19.53
N VAL A 276 0.98 -19.12 18.22
CA VAL A 276 2.15 -18.76 17.39
C VAL A 276 2.39 -17.26 17.36
N LEU A 277 1.34 -16.43 17.25
CA LEU A 277 1.52 -14.97 17.30
C LEU A 277 2.04 -14.48 18.64
N GLU A 278 1.57 -15.07 19.76
CA GLU A 278 2.05 -14.77 21.11
C GLU A 278 3.53 -15.19 21.29
N GLU A 279 3.91 -16.36 20.77
CA GLU A 279 5.31 -16.81 20.75
C GLU A 279 6.19 -15.85 19.95
N ARG A 280 5.79 -15.48 18.73
CA ARG A 280 6.51 -14.51 17.90
C ARG A 280 6.65 -13.14 18.56
N ALA A 281 5.63 -12.67 19.25
CA ALA A 281 5.68 -11.43 20.01
C ALA A 281 6.69 -11.53 21.17
N SER A 282 6.66 -12.64 21.91
CA SER A 282 7.62 -12.90 22.99
C SER A 282 9.07 -12.95 22.48
N GLU A 283 9.34 -13.69 21.40
CA GLU A 283 10.66 -13.78 20.76
C GLU A 283 11.21 -12.40 20.38
N LYS A 284 10.35 -11.50 19.88
CA LYS A 284 10.72 -10.19 19.41
C LYS A 284 10.65 -9.09 20.50
N GLY A 285 10.22 -9.43 21.71
CA GLY A 285 10.05 -8.45 22.80
C GLY A 285 8.96 -7.39 22.49
N VAL A 286 7.82 -7.85 22.00
CA VAL A 286 6.71 -7.02 21.53
C VAL A 286 5.53 -7.12 22.51
N GLU A 287 4.94 -5.96 22.88
CA GLU A 287 3.65 -5.94 23.55
C GLU A 287 2.56 -6.35 22.55
N PHE A 288 1.95 -7.50 22.77
CA PHE A 288 0.95 -8.07 21.88
C PHE A 288 -0.43 -8.09 22.53
N THR A 289 -1.45 -7.65 21.79
CA THR A 289 -2.82 -7.58 22.27
C THR A 289 -3.77 -8.17 21.24
N VAL A 290 -4.62 -9.10 21.64
CA VAL A 290 -5.78 -9.56 20.86
C VAL A 290 -6.90 -8.55 21.06
N VAL A 291 -7.42 -8.01 19.97
CA VAL A 291 -8.46 -6.98 19.97
C VAL A 291 -9.82 -7.65 19.89
N GLU A 292 -10.61 -7.48 20.92
CA GLU A 292 -12.00 -7.90 20.94
C GLU A 292 -12.88 -6.96 20.11
N ARG A 293 -14.05 -7.46 19.66
CA ARG A 293 -15.04 -6.65 18.96
C ARG A 293 -15.54 -5.53 19.87
N SER A 294 -15.41 -4.30 19.42
CA SER A 294 -15.84 -3.13 20.16
C SER A 294 -17.36 -3.03 20.22
N SER A 295 -17.92 -2.92 21.44
CA SER A 295 -19.36 -2.69 21.64
C SER A 295 -19.85 -1.37 21.05
N ALA A 296 -18.98 -0.38 20.88
CA ALA A 296 -19.30 0.89 20.23
C ALA A 296 -19.68 0.73 18.75
N LEU A 297 -19.46 -0.46 18.17
CA LEU A 297 -19.83 -0.78 16.77
C LEU A 297 -21.19 -1.48 16.63
N GLU A 298 -21.88 -1.79 17.72
CA GLU A 298 -23.14 -2.55 17.65
C GLU A 298 -24.16 -1.85 16.78
N ASP A 299 -24.42 -0.57 17.04
CA ASP A 299 -25.41 0.27 16.34
C ASP A 299 -24.81 1.10 15.20
N LEU A 300 -23.48 1.04 15.00
CA LEU A 300 -22.79 1.83 13.97
C LEU A 300 -22.94 1.17 12.60
N LYS A 301 -23.47 1.93 11.64
CA LYS A 301 -23.55 1.50 10.25
C LYS A 301 -22.22 1.72 9.54
N LEU A 302 -21.42 0.69 9.43
CA LEU A 302 -20.15 0.75 8.71
C LEU A 302 -20.34 1.02 7.21
N GLY A 303 -19.42 1.76 6.63
CA GLY A 303 -19.36 1.99 5.19
C GLY A 303 -18.92 0.76 4.38
N LEU A 304 -18.24 -0.21 5.02
CA LEU A 304 -18.00 -1.56 4.52
C LEU A 304 -18.97 -2.50 5.19
N GLU A 305 -19.83 -3.14 4.40
CA GLU A 305 -20.88 -4.02 4.91
C GLU A 305 -20.36 -5.43 5.26
N GLY A 306 -21.18 -6.23 5.95
CA GLY A 306 -20.83 -7.56 6.45
C GLY A 306 -20.41 -7.53 7.91
N ASP A 307 -20.97 -8.46 8.72
CA ASP A 307 -20.75 -8.48 10.17
C ASP A 307 -19.26 -8.62 10.56
N PHE A 308 -18.50 -9.41 9.82
CA PHE A 308 -17.05 -9.57 10.02
C PHE A 308 -16.25 -8.27 9.85
N GLN A 309 -16.82 -7.23 9.22
CA GLN A 309 -16.17 -5.93 9.12
C GLN A 309 -16.15 -5.20 10.48
N LYS A 310 -16.97 -5.59 11.44
CA LYS A 310 -16.89 -5.07 12.82
C LYS A 310 -15.59 -5.50 13.51
N ASP A 311 -15.09 -6.71 13.23
CA ASP A 311 -13.79 -7.16 13.76
C ASP A 311 -12.64 -6.38 13.12
N ASN A 312 -12.69 -6.19 11.79
CA ASN A 312 -11.75 -5.34 11.09
C ASN A 312 -11.78 -3.88 11.58
N ALA A 313 -12.96 -3.34 11.86
CA ALA A 313 -13.14 -1.99 12.38
C ALA A 313 -12.57 -1.86 13.80
N SER A 314 -12.76 -2.85 14.67
CA SER A 314 -12.20 -2.88 16.03
C SER A 314 -10.68 -2.82 16.00
N LEU A 315 -10.06 -3.62 15.13
CA LEU A 315 -8.60 -3.57 14.93
C LEU A 315 -8.16 -2.22 14.33
N ALA A 316 -8.89 -1.68 13.36
CA ALA A 316 -8.58 -0.39 12.76
C ALA A 316 -8.68 0.76 13.77
N ILE A 317 -9.71 0.76 14.64
CA ILE A 317 -9.86 1.71 15.75
C ILE A 317 -8.64 1.69 16.65
N THR A 318 -8.23 0.49 17.10
CA THR A 318 -7.14 0.30 18.04
C THR A 318 -5.82 0.83 17.47
N VAL A 319 -5.46 0.47 16.25
CA VAL A 319 -4.19 0.90 15.64
C VAL A 319 -4.20 2.39 15.26
N ALA A 320 -5.33 2.93 14.81
CA ALA A 320 -5.47 4.34 14.51
C ALA A 320 -5.36 5.20 15.78
N ALA A 321 -6.00 4.77 16.88
CA ALA A 321 -5.93 5.45 18.17
C ALA A 321 -4.50 5.49 18.73
N LEU A 322 -3.79 4.35 18.70
CA LEU A 322 -2.40 4.28 19.12
C LEU A 322 -1.50 5.19 18.25
N HIS A 323 -1.69 5.13 16.93
CA HIS A 323 -0.93 5.97 16.01
C HIS A 323 -1.13 7.46 16.31
N LEU A 324 -2.37 7.90 16.44
CA LEU A 324 -2.70 9.29 16.79
C LEU A 324 -2.10 9.69 18.15
N LYS A 325 -2.18 8.80 19.14
CA LYS A 325 -1.55 9.04 20.46
C LYS A 325 -0.03 9.20 20.34
N THR A 326 0.62 8.38 19.51
CA THR A 326 2.07 8.49 19.25
C THR A 326 2.43 9.80 18.57
N LEU A 327 1.51 10.39 17.78
CA LEU A 327 1.67 11.70 17.16
C LEU A 327 1.25 12.88 18.08
N GLY A 328 0.97 12.62 19.36
CA GLY A 328 0.66 13.65 20.37
C GLY A 328 -0.83 14.04 20.46
N VAL A 329 -1.74 13.28 19.84
CA VAL A 329 -3.19 13.48 20.03
C VAL A 329 -3.61 12.78 21.32
N THR A 330 -3.80 13.55 22.39
CA THR A 330 -4.02 13.01 23.75
C THR A 330 -5.46 12.61 24.06
N GLU A 331 -6.45 13.14 23.33
CA GLU A 331 -7.87 12.98 23.61
C GLU A 331 -8.54 11.83 22.82
N VAL A 332 -7.77 10.81 22.41
CA VAL A 332 -8.33 9.64 21.71
C VAL A 332 -8.71 8.58 22.73
N THR A 333 -9.95 8.62 23.20
CA THR A 333 -10.53 7.58 24.04
C THR A 333 -11.49 6.75 23.20
N THR A 334 -11.28 5.42 23.16
CA THR A 334 -12.04 4.50 22.33
C THR A 334 -12.70 3.37 23.14
N SER A 335 -12.60 3.44 24.48
CA SER A 335 -13.06 2.37 25.37
C SER A 335 -14.58 2.34 25.58
N THR A 336 -15.25 3.49 25.56
CA THR A 336 -16.69 3.61 25.82
C THR A 336 -17.44 4.35 24.71
N GLU A 337 -16.83 5.39 24.16
CA GLU A 337 -17.38 6.17 23.05
C GLU A 337 -16.30 6.41 22.00
N LEU A 338 -16.68 6.35 20.73
CA LEU A 338 -15.80 6.67 19.63
C LEU A 338 -15.83 8.19 19.36
N PRO A 339 -14.66 8.83 19.16
CA PRO A 339 -14.61 10.19 18.65
C PRO A 339 -15.35 10.32 17.31
N GLU A 340 -15.95 11.50 17.05
CA GLU A 340 -16.71 11.78 15.82
C GLU A 340 -15.90 11.44 14.54
N GLN A 341 -14.60 11.71 14.58
CA GLN A 341 -13.70 11.39 13.45
C GLN A 341 -13.62 9.89 13.18
N PHE A 342 -13.66 9.05 14.21
CA PHE A 342 -13.69 7.59 14.05
C PHE A 342 -15.03 7.14 13.47
N ILE A 343 -16.13 7.63 14.04
CA ILE A 343 -17.49 7.34 13.57
C ILE A 343 -17.59 7.71 12.09
N THR A 344 -17.33 8.97 11.74
CA THR A 344 -17.40 9.45 10.37
C THR A 344 -16.47 8.68 9.43
N GLY A 345 -15.24 8.36 9.89
CA GLY A 345 -14.30 7.58 9.14
C GLY A 345 -14.81 6.17 8.82
N LEU A 346 -15.42 5.51 9.79
CA LEU A 346 -15.96 4.14 9.62
C LEU A 346 -17.26 4.10 8.81
N GLU A 347 -18.12 5.11 8.92
CA GLU A 347 -19.38 5.18 8.16
C GLU A 347 -19.15 5.54 6.68
N THR A 348 -18.18 6.42 6.42
CA THR A 348 -17.93 6.96 5.08
C THR A 348 -16.90 6.18 4.28
N VAL A 349 -16.19 5.22 4.89
CA VAL A 349 -15.20 4.39 4.18
C VAL A 349 -15.85 3.65 3.01
N ARG A 350 -15.14 3.61 1.87
CA ARG A 350 -15.55 2.85 0.69
C ARG A 350 -14.34 2.08 0.16
N TRP A 351 -14.53 0.79 -0.06
CA TRP A 351 -13.49 -0.06 -0.65
C TRP A 351 -14.14 -0.99 -1.67
N PRO A 352 -13.91 -0.77 -2.96
CA PRO A 352 -14.53 -1.58 -4.00
C PRO A 352 -14.27 -3.08 -3.83
N ALA A 353 -15.28 -3.88 -4.17
CA ALA A 353 -15.27 -5.34 -4.06
C ALA A 353 -15.03 -5.88 -2.64
N ARG A 354 -15.56 -5.17 -1.62
CA ARG A 354 -15.63 -5.67 -0.25
C ARG A 354 -17.05 -5.49 0.27
N CYS A 355 -17.87 -6.55 0.13
CA CYS A 355 -19.32 -6.54 0.40
C CYS A 355 -19.98 -5.29 -0.20
N GLN A 356 -19.63 -4.98 -1.43
CA GLN A 356 -20.09 -3.77 -2.10
C GLN A 356 -21.48 -3.98 -2.69
N TYR A 357 -22.41 -3.11 -2.31
CA TYR A 357 -23.77 -3.08 -2.84
C TYR A 357 -23.93 -1.90 -3.78
N LEU A 358 -24.35 -2.16 -5.01
CA LEU A 358 -24.59 -1.16 -6.05
C LEU A 358 -25.95 -1.37 -6.69
N ILE A 359 -26.60 -0.29 -7.07
CA ILE A 359 -27.83 -0.29 -7.87
C ILE A 359 -27.52 0.37 -9.21
N ASP A 360 -27.80 -0.37 -10.31
CA ASP A 360 -27.69 0.13 -11.68
C ASP A 360 -29.05 -0.09 -12.38
N GLY A 361 -29.80 0.98 -12.52
CA GLY A 361 -31.19 0.91 -12.99
C GLY A 361 -32.07 0.06 -12.08
N THR A 362 -32.52 -1.09 -12.58
CA THR A 362 -33.33 -2.08 -11.85
C THR A 362 -32.48 -3.26 -11.32
N THR A 363 -31.18 -3.27 -11.60
CA THR A 363 -30.28 -4.36 -11.22
C THR A 363 -29.55 -4.03 -9.94
N GLU A 364 -29.58 -4.96 -9.01
CA GLU A 364 -28.81 -4.88 -7.76
C GLU A 364 -27.57 -5.78 -7.90
N TRP A 365 -26.40 -5.18 -7.60
CA TRP A 365 -25.12 -5.84 -7.66
C TRP A 365 -24.54 -6.00 -6.26
N LEU A 366 -24.22 -7.23 -5.88
CA LEU A 366 -23.50 -7.56 -4.66
C LEU A 366 -22.13 -8.10 -5.05
N ILE A 367 -21.09 -7.34 -4.73
CA ILE A 367 -19.73 -7.60 -5.23
C ILE A 367 -18.78 -7.79 -4.07
N ASP A 368 -18.07 -8.94 -4.05
CA ASP A 368 -17.03 -9.21 -3.08
C ASP A 368 -15.86 -9.98 -3.71
N GLY A 369 -14.68 -9.86 -3.11
CA GLY A 369 -13.45 -10.53 -3.53
C GLY A 369 -13.22 -11.90 -2.89
N ALA A 370 -14.23 -12.50 -2.26
CA ALA A 370 -14.14 -13.81 -1.59
C ALA A 370 -13.75 -14.92 -2.57
N HIS A 371 -12.78 -15.76 -2.19
CA HIS A 371 -12.24 -16.83 -3.02
C HIS A 371 -11.73 -18.06 -2.21
N THR A 372 -11.93 -18.06 -0.89
CA THR A 372 -11.70 -19.23 0.00
C THR A 372 -13.02 -19.65 0.62
N LEU A 373 -13.10 -20.87 1.14
CA LEU A 373 -14.34 -21.40 1.75
C LEU A 373 -14.86 -20.49 2.85
N GLU A 374 -13.99 -20.01 3.74
CA GLU A 374 -14.36 -19.16 4.88
C GLU A 374 -14.85 -17.78 4.38
N SER A 375 -14.14 -17.18 3.42
CA SER A 375 -14.54 -15.87 2.88
C SER A 375 -15.83 -15.95 2.07
N ILE A 376 -16.05 -17.04 1.33
CA ILE A 376 -17.32 -17.28 0.61
C ILE A 376 -18.46 -17.46 1.59
N ALA A 377 -18.27 -18.18 2.71
CA ALA A 377 -19.28 -18.36 3.74
C ALA A 377 -19.70 -17.01 4.35
N SER A 378 -18.72 -16.16 4.70
CA SER A 378 -18.99 -14.81 5.25
C SER A 378 -19.72 -13.91 4.25
N THR A 379 -19.32 -13.94 2.97
CA THR A 379 -19.98 -13.18 1.90
C THR A 379 -21.39 -13.71 1.62
N ALA A 380 -21.60 -15.03 1.69
CA ALA A 380 -22.92 -15.63 1.54
C ALA A 380 -23.87 -15.21 2.68
N ALA A 381 -23.38 -15.15 3.91
CA ALA A 381 -24.16 -14.66 5.05
C ALA A 381 -24.60 -13.21 4.83
N TRP A 382 -23.69 -12.33 4.41
CA TRP A 382 -24.01 -10.95 4.05
C TRP A 382 -25.03 -10.87 2.90
N PHE A 383 -24.87 -11.69 1.84
CA PHE A 383 -25.80 -11.76 0.74
C PHE A 383 -27.22 -12.15 1.21
N LEU A 384 -27.33 -13.17 2.07
CA LEU A 384 -28.60 -13.63 2.61
C LEU A 384 -29.28 -12.56 3.47
N GLU A 385 -28.53 -11.85 4.28
CA GLU A 385 -29.03 -10.70 5.07
C GLU A 385 -29.62 -9.62 4.16
N LYS A 386 -28.93 -9.23 3.11
CA LYS A 386 -29.44 -8.25 2.12
C LYS A 386 -30.66 -8.76 1.39
N HIS A 387 -30.68 -10.02 0.97
CA HIS A 387 -31.78 -10.62 0.25
C HIS A 387 -33.04 -10.76 1.12
N THR A 388 -32.91 -11.15 2.40
CA THR A 388 -34.07 -11.25 3.31
C THR A 388 -34.61 -9.89 3.64
N SER A 389 -33.82 -8.88 3.83
CA SER A 389 -34.24 -7.50 4.03
C SER A 389 -34.94 -6.92 2.79
N ALA A 390 -34.50 -7.27 1.59
CA ALA A 390 -35.07 -6.83 0.33
C ALA A 390 -36.39 -7.57 -0.01
N THR A 391 -36.51 -8.89 0.31
CA THR A 391 -37.74 -9.68 0.08
C THR A 391 -38.88 -9.30 1.00
N ALA A 392 -38.58 -8.75 2.17
CA ALA A 392 -39.60 -8.15 3.02
C ALA A 392 -40.25 -6.89 2.37
N MET A 393 -39.64 -6.33 1.35
CA MET A 393 -40.06 -5.11 0.66
C MET A 393 -40.51 -5.30 -0.80
N ARG A 394 -40.28 -6.45 -1.49
CA ARG A 394 -40.55 -6.63 -2.93
C ARG A 394 -40.92 -8.06 -3.36
N ALA A 395 -41.57 -8.18 -4.52
CA ALA A 395 -42.03 -9.38 -5.23
C ALA A 395 -40.88 -10.14 -5.97
N PRO A 396 -41.13 -11.38 -6.53
CA PRO A 396 -40.12 -12.40 -6.74
C PRO A 396 -39.07 -12.12 -7.82
N TRP A 397 -37.85 -12.51 -7.52
CA TRP A 397 -36.61 -12.33 -8.29
C TRP A 397 -36.37 -13.36 -9.39
N SER A 398 -35.81 -12.96 -10.53
CA SER A 398 -35.18 -13.87 -11.49
C SER A 398 -33.71 -14.10 -11.05
N ARG A 399 -33.33 -15.35 -10.79
CA ARG A 399 -32.01 -15.76 -10.31
C ARG A 399 -31.03 -15.89 -11.47
N ASN A 400 -30.10 -14.97 -11.61
CA ASN A 400 -28.90 -15.18 -12.43
C ASN A 400 -27.65 -15.07 -11.52
N LEU A 401 -27.23 -16.21 -10.98
CA LEU A 401 -25.93 -16.35 -10.32
C LEU A 401 -24.86 -16.52 -11.40
N LEU A 402 -24.00 -15.53 -11.57
CA LEU A 402 -22.81 -15.67 -12.41
C LEU A 402 -21.77 -16.53 -11.69
N PRO A 403 -21.08 -17.44 -12.38
CA PRO A 403 -20.03 -18.26 -11.76
C PRO A 403 -18.87 -17.41 -11.27
N PRO A 404 -18.16 -17.80 -10.17
CA PRO A 404 -17.17 -16.98 -9.48
C PRO A 404 -15.96 -16.53 -10.32
N TYR A 405 -15.77 -17.09 -11.52
CA TYR A 405 -14.71 -16.68 -12.46
C TYR A 405 -15.12 -15.58 -13.45
N GLY A 406 -16.38 -15.13 -13.42
CA GLY A 406 -16.92 -14.21 -14.43
C GLY A 406 -16.60 -12.72 -14.17
N ILE A 407 -16.26 -12.31 -12.97
CA ILE A 407 -16.13 -10.88 -12.60
C ILE A 407 -14.88 -10.26 -13.22
N ALA A 408 -13.76 -10.97 -13.26
CA ALA A 408 -12.52 -10.47 -13.86
C ALA A 408 -12.59 -10.41 -15.41
N SER A 409 -13.41 -11.27 -16.06
CA SER A 409 -13.57 -11.28 -17.51
C SER A 409 -14.59 -10.24 -18.02
N TYR A 410 -15.59 -9.89 -17.22
CA TYR A 410 -16.60 -8.89 -17.59
C TYR A 410 -16.03 -7.46 -17.58
N MET A 411 -15.11 -7.15 -16.65
CA MET A 411 -14.44 -5.86 -16.61
C MET A 411 -13.38 -5.68 -17.71
N ARG A 412 -12.82 -6.76 -18.28
CA ARG A 412 -11.86 -6.68 -19.39
C ARG A 412 -12.50 -6.36 -20.75
N ASN A 413 -13.79 -6.61 -20.93
CA ASN A 413 -14.47 -6.40 -22.22
C ASN A 413 -15.13 -5.03 -22.39
N ARG A 414 -15.03 -4.14 -21.42
CA ARG A 414 -15.37 -2.71 -21.56
C ARG A 414 -14.11 -1.84 -21.66
N SER A 415 -13.18 -2.15 -22.54
CA SER A 415 -12.34 -1.16 -23.16
C SER A 415 -13.14 -0.56 -24.32
N ASP A 416 -13.82 0.51 -24.01
CA ASP A 416 -14.58 1.28 -24.98
C ASP A 416 -13.67 1.91 -26.03
N PRO A 417 -13.97 1.77 -27.33
CA PRO A 417 -13.33 2.59 -28.34
C PRO A 417 -14.11 3.91 -28.45
N GLY A 418 -13.60 4.96 -27.81
CA GLY A 418 -14.01 6.34 -28.11
C GLY A 418 -15.07 6.93 -27.20
N ILE A 419 -14.63 7.69 -26.26
CA ILE A 419 -14.90 9.14 -26.09
C ILE A 419 -13.71 9.73 -25.30
#